data_99d6491edee0633a25d491117c8c3ed2
#
_entry.id   99d6491edee0633a25d491117c8c3ed2
#
_cell.length_a   1.000
_cell.length_b   1.000
_cell.length_c   1.000
_cell.angle_alpha   90.00
_cell.angle_beta   90.00
_cell.angle_gamma   90.00
#
_symmetry.space_group_name_H-M   'P 1'
#
loop_
_entity.id
_entity.type
_entity.pdbx_description
1 polymer ?
#
loop_
_entity_poly.entity_id
_entity_poly.type
_entity_poly.pdbx_seq_one_letter_code
_entity_poly.pdbx_strand_id
1 'polypeptide(L)'
;MRLVEMLRSLGETPFVVSRGYGGSLTGPVRVADHSATEVGDEPKMMARHVPVIVARDRVAGAELARDEGASVVLLDDGFQNPALDKDASVIVIDAARGLGNGCVFPAGPLRAPLAVQIARTNALVVIGEGNAANDVAQGVVQRGGLVLRAAFVPDEPVVARLRGQRVLAFAGIGDPVRFFATLRAHGIEVASQRAFADHHPFTSDDIDALAREAQAGGLTLVTTEKDFARIEGNPALAAHAMQIVSFPVTLRIEDEGALEDFLKDRLRRARQDRQ
;
A
#
# COMPACT_ATOMS: atom_id res chain seq x y z
N MET A 1 1.65 -6.11 0.41
CA MET A 1 1.24 -7.45 0.92
C MET A 1 1.58 -8.58 -0.07
N ARG A 2 1.36 -8.44 -1.40
CA ARG A 2 1.63 -9.53 -2.38
C ARG A 2 3.05 -10.11 -2.32
N LEU A 3 4.07 -9.27 -2.16
CA LEU A 3 5.45 -9.74 -1.96
C LEU A 3 5.62 -10.58 -0.69
N VAL A 4 4.94 -10.21 0.41
CA VAL A 4 4.97 -10.99 1.67
C VAL A 4 4.40 -12.39 1.46
N GLU A 5 3.26 -12.51 0.79
CA GLU A 5 2.62 -13.78 0.50
C GLU A 5 3.53 -14.69 -0.34
N MET A 6 4.11 -14.12 -1.40
CA MET A 6 5.00 -14.86 -2.29
C MET A 6 6.30 -15.28 -1.59
N LEU A 7 6.90 -14.41 -0.77
CA LEU A 7 8.08 -14.78 0.01
C LEU A 7 7.78 -15.91 1.00
N ARG A 8 6.61 -15.88 1.64
CA ARG A 8 6.17 -16.98 2.52
C ARG A 8 5.97 -18.28 1.77
N SER A 9 5.40 -18.25 0.56
CA SER A 9 5.27 -19.47 -0.27
C SER A 9 6.62 -20.04 -0.70
N LEU A 10 7.66 -19.20 -0.75
CA LEU A 10 9.06 -19.62 -0.98
C LEU A 10 9.79 -20.09 0.29
N GLY A 11 9.08 -20.17 1.43
CA GLY A 11 9.63 -20.63 2.71
C GLY A 11 10.39 -19.55 3.49
N GLU A 12 10.26 -18.27 3.10
CA GLU A 12 10.91 -17.17 3.81
C GLU A 12 10.06 -16.64 4.97
N THR A 13 10.73 -15.99 5.91
CA THR A 13 10.11 -15.28 7.04
C THR A 13 10.27 -13.77 6.81
N PRO A 14 9.35 -13.13 6.02
CA PRO A 14 9.45 -11.72 5.72
C PRO A 14 9.01 -10.85 6.90
N PHE A 15 9.78 -9.80 7.15
CA PHE A 15 9.42 -8.67 8.02
C PHE A 15 9.37 -7.40 7.19
N VAL A 16 8.49 -6.47 7.57
CA VAL A 16 8.44 -5.12 6.97
C VAL A 16 9.10 -4.14 7.93
N VAL A 17 9.99 -3.31 7.41
CA VAL A 17 10.56 -2.18 8.15
C VAL A 17 10.05 -0.89 7.52
N SER A 18 9.20 -0.17 8.24
CA SER A 18 8.61 1.11 7.84
C SER A 18 9.17 2.26 8.65
N ARG A 19 9.06 3.49 8.12
CA ARG A 19 9.45 4.70 8.83
C ARG A 19 8.46 5.11 9.92
N GLY A 20 7.22 4.63 9.82
CA GLY A 20 6.15 5.07 10.70
C GLY A 20 5.70 6.49 10.39
N TYR A 21 5.49 6.81 9.10
CA TYR A 21 5.03 8.14 8.70
C TYR A 21 3.70 8.47 9.39
N GLY A 22 3.58 9.68 9.94
CA GLY A 22 2.41 10.10 10.72
C GLY A 22 2.40 9.60 12.18
N GLY A 23 3.27 8.63 12.52
CA GLY A 23 3.39 8.13 13.89
C GLY A 23 4.35 8.96 14.76
N SER A 24 4.16 8.89 16.08
CA SER A 24 4.98 9.60 17.07
C SER A 24 6.26 8.83 17.45
N LEU A 25 6.25 7.49 17.35
CA LEU A 25 7.39 6.65 17.73
C LEU A 25 8.52 6.73 16.69
N THR A 26 9.74 6.78 17.19
CA THR A 26 10.96 6.79 16.35
C THR A 26 11.52 5.40 16.09
N GLY A 27 11.18 4.44 16.94
CA GLY A 27 11.69 3.06 16.91
C GLY A 27 13.20 2.94 17.22
N PRO A 28 13.80 1.75 16.99
CA PRO A 28 13.14 0.58 16.44
C PRO A 28 12.14 -0.05 17.41
N VAL A 29 10.94 -0.36 16.93
CA VAL A 29 9.90 -0.99 17.73
C VAL A 29 9.06 -1.93 16.85
N ARG A 30 8.79 -3.13 17.34
CA ARG A 30 7.84 -4.05 16.70
C ARG A 30 6.42 -3.56 16.94
N VAL A 31 5.65 -3.45 15.87
CA VAL A 31 4.23 -3.07 15.96
C VAL A 31 3.43 -4.23 16.57
N ALA A 32 2.73 -3.95 17.67
CA ALA A 32 1.83 -4.87 18.38
C ALA A 32 0.50 -4.13 18.68
N ASP A 33 0.22 -3.88 19.95
CA ASP A 33 -1.00 -3.19 20.39
C ASP A 33 -0.93 -1.65 20.26
N HIS A 34 0.06 -1.15 19.53
CA HIS A 34 0.23 0.28 19.29
C HIS A 34 -0.94 0.85 18.47
N SER A 35 -1.29 2.09 18.75
CA SER A 35 -2.25 2.86 17.95
C SER A 35 -1.64 3.36 16.64
N ALA A 36 -2.48 3.74 15.68
CA ALA A 36 -2.01 4.37 14.45
C ALA A 36 -1.32 5.73 14.69
N THR A 37 -1.69 6.46 15.75
CA THR A 37 -1.02 7.70 16.15
C THR A 37 0.40 7.48 16.68
N GLU A 38 0.71 6.28 17.15
CA GLU A 38 2.06 5.92 17.61
C GLU A 38 2.94 5.42 16.48
N VAL A 39 2.43 4.52 15.63
CA VAL A 39 3.24 3.81 14.63
C VAL A 39 2.98 4.24 13.18
N GLY A 40 1.91 4.99 12.92
CA GLY A 40 1.42 5.35 11.60
C GLY A 40 0.34 4.37 11.07
N ASP A 41 -0.53 4.87 10.19
CA ASP A 41 -1.65 4.10 9.63
C ASP A 41 -1.19 2.85 8.86
N GLU A 42 -0.21 3.02 7.96
CA GLU A 42 0.26 1.94 7.08
C GLU A 42 0.96 0.82 7.85
N PRO A 43 1.90 1.09 8.77
CA PRO A 43 2.47 0.06 9.63
C PRO A 43 1.42 -0.68 10.46
N LYS A 44 0.45 0.04 11.04
CA LYS A 44 -0.64 -0.58 11.81
C LYS A 44 -1.49 -1.51 10.96
N MET A 45 -1.83 -1.10 9.73
CA MET A 45 -2.57 -1.92 8.78
C MET A 45 -1.77 -3.17 8.37
N MET A 46 -0.50 -3.00 8.00
CA MET A 46 0.37 -4.11 7.58
C MET A 46 0.61 -5.12 8.71
N ALA A 47 0.68 -4.66 9.97
CA ALA A 47 0.93 -5.52 11.14
C ALA A 47 -0.16 -6.58 11.37
N ARG A 48 -1.35 -6.42 10.78
CA ARG A 48 -2.40 -7.46 10.79
C ARG A 48 -2.02 -8.70 9.98
N HIS A 49 -1.07 -8.57 9.06
CA HIS A 49 -0.73 -9.61 8.08
C HIS A 49 0.71 -10.09 8.15
N VAL A 50 1.63 -9.25 8.63
CA VAL A 50 3.07 -9.54 8.64
C VAL A 50 3.72 -8.85 9.85
N PRO A 51 4.79 -9.39 10.42
CA PRO A 51 5.58 -8.67 11.42
C PRO A 51 6.09 -7.35 10.83
N VAL A 52 5.82 -6.23 11.52
CA VAL A 52 6.23 -4.88 11.10
C VAL A 52 7.08 -4.26 12.19
N ILE A 53 8.18 -3.66 11.80
CA ILE A 53 9.03 -2.84 12.66
C ILE A 53 8.95 -1.40 12.18
N VAL A 54 8.65 -0.49 13.09
CA VAL A 54 8.76 0.95 12.86
C VAL A 54 10.12 1.40 13.34
N ALA A 55 10.89 2.01 12.44
CA ALA A 55 12.21 2.55 12.74
C ALA A 55 12.54 3.73 11.81
N ARG A 56 12.88 4.90 12.37
CA ARG A 56 13.45 6.01 11.58
C ARG A 56 14.86 5.67 11.13
N ASP A 57 15.65 5.04 12.00
CA ASP A 57 16.90 4.39 11.63
C ASP A 57 16.60 3.01 11.03
N ARG A 58 16.76 2.90 9.70
CA ARG A 58 16.45 1.68 8.96
C ARG A 58 17.45 0.54 9.26
N VAL A 59 18.68 0.88 9.65
CA VAL A 59 19.69 -0.10 10.02
C VAL A 59 19.28 -0.78 11.32
N ALA A 60 19.01 0.00 12.37
CA ALA A 60 18.52 -0.51 13.64
C ALA A 60 17.21 -1.31 13.49
N GLY A 61 16.30 -0.87 12.59
CA GLY A 61 15.09 -1.60 12.28
C GLY A 61 15.34 -2.95 11.61
N ALA A 62 16.29 -3.03 10.68
CA ALA A 62 16.66 -4.27 10.01
C ALA A 62 17.40 -5.24 10.97
N GLU A 63 18.23 -4.72 11.87
CA GLU A 63 18.87 -5.50 12.93
C GLU A 63 17.84 -6.13 13.86
N LEU A 64 16.87 -5.35 14.35
CA LEU A 64 15.79 -5.88 15.17
C LEU A 64 14.98 -6.96 14.41
N ALA A 65 14.67 -6.74 13.11
CA ALA A 65 14.00 -7.74 12.30
C ALA A 65 14.78 -9.05 12.22
N ARG A 66 16.11 -8.95 11.99
CA ARG A 66 17.01 -10.12 11.95
C ARG A 66 17.02 -10.84 13.29
N ASP A 67 17.14 -10.11 14.39
CA ASP A 67 17.22 -10.67 15.73
C ASP A 67 15.90 -11.37 16.15
N GLU A 68 14.77 -10.93 15.57
CA GLU A 68 13.47 -11.57 15.70
C GLU A 68 13.24 -12.71 14.68
N GLY A 69 14.23 -13.07 13.87
CA GLY A 69 14.19 -14.23 12.98
C GLY A 69 13.73 -13.95 11.56
N ALA A 70 13.78 -12.70 11.10
CA ALA A 70 13.53 -12.38 9.69
C ALA A 70 14.58 -13.04 8.79
N SER A 71 14.15 -13.77 7.76
CA SER A 71 15.02 -14.20 6.66
C SER A 71 15.08 -13.18 5.53
N VAL A 72 14.04 -12.34 5.40
CA VAL A 72 13.92 -11.26 4.41
C VAL A 72 13.34 -10.01 5.07
N VAL A 73 13.98 -8.87 4.82
CA VAL A 73 13.47 -7.56 5.23
C VAL A 73 12.94 -6.80 4.02
N LEU A 74 11.67 -6.44 4.06
CA LEU A 74 11.02 -5.55 3.10
C LEU A 74 11.05 -4.12 3.63
N LEU A 75 11.74 -3.23 2.94
CA LEU A 75 11.76 -1.80 3.29
C LEU A 75 10.57 -1.09 2.64
N ASP A 76 9.63 -0.65 3.45
CA ASP A 76 8.55 0.22 3.01
C ASP A 76 9.07 1.65 2.77
N ASP A 77 8.85 2.18 1.54
CA ASP A 77 9.42 3.45 1.04
C ASP A 77 10.93 3.58 1.28
N GLY A 78 11.67 2.46 1.08
CA GLY A 78 13.10 2.37 1.37
C GLY A 78 14.02 2.67 0.18
N PHE A 79 13.50 2.94 -1.02
CA PHE A 79 14.29 3.00 -2.26
C PHE A 79 15.43 4.02 -2.21
N GLN A 80 15.20 5.23 -1.72
CA GLN A 80 16.21 6.28 -1.64
C GLN A 80 17.10 6.21 -0.39
N ASN A 81 16.81 5.30 0.56
CA ASN A 81 17.63 5.18 1.77
C ASN A 81 18.99 4.55 1.43
N PRO A 82 20.14 5.24 1.69
CA PRO A 82 21.46 4.72 1.34
C PRO A 82 22.10 3.87 2.44
N ALA A 83 21.50 3.82 3.63
CA ALA A 83 22.13 3.20 4.80
C ALA A 83 22.12 1.66 4.76
N LEU A 84 21.29 1.06 3.91
CA LEU A 84 21.23 -0.39 3.70
C LEU A 84 21.41 -0.70 2.23
N ASP A 85 22.29 -1.65 1.93
CA ASP A 85 22.36 -2.27 0.62
C ASP A 85 21.11 -3.12 0.38
N LYS A 86 20.61 -3.09 -0.86
CA LYS A 86 19.38 -3.76 -1.24
C LYS A 86 19.66 -4.85 -2.27
N ASP A 87 19.36 -6.08 -1.95
CA ASP A 87 19.44 -7.21 -2.87
C ASP A 87 18.46 -7.07 -4.05
N ALA A 88 17.35 -6.38 -3.82
CA ALA A 88 16.37 -6.03 -4.84
C ALA A 88 15.68 -4.69 -4.55
N SER A 89 15.42 -3.92 -5.60
CA SER A 89 14.62 -2.70 -5.55
C SER A 89 13.45 -2.82 -6.51
N VAL A 90 12.23 -2.77 -5.96
CA VAL A 90 10.98 -2.81 -6.71
C VAL A 90 10.33 -1.45 -6.63
N ILE A 91 10.07 -0.84 -7.79
CA ILE A 91 9.36 0.44 -7.91
C ILE A 91 7.95 0.18 -8.39
N VAL A 92 7.02 0.99 -7.91
CA VAL A 92 5.61 0.96 -8.32
C VAL A 92 5.25 2.27 -8.98
N ILE A 93 4.61 2.21 -10.16
CA ILE A 93 4.14 3.38 -10.91
C ILE A 93 2.69 3.17 -11.32
N ASP A 94 1.88 4.22 -11.18
CA ASP A 94 0.54 4.28 -11.74
C ASP A 94 0.62 4.51 -13.25
N ALA A 95 -0.04 3.66 -14.05
CA ALA A 95 0.03 3.70 -15.51
C ALA A 95 -0.58 4.97 -16.13
N ALA A 96 -1.55 5.58 -15.48
CA ALA A 96 -2.21 6.79 -15.96
C ALA A 96 -1.49 8.07 -15.53
N ARG A 97 -0.90 8.09 -14.33
CA ARG A 97 -0.21 9.27 -13.76
C ARG A 97 1.25 9.34 -14.16
N GLY A 98 1.94 8.20 -14.32
CA GLY A 98 3.36 8.14 -14.64
C GLY A 98 4.22 8.88 -13.62
N LEU A 99 5.13 9.70 -14.11
CA LEU A 99 6.07 10.52 -13.32
C LEU A 99 5.63 11.99 -13.17
N GLY A 100 4.39 12.33 -13.48
CA GLY A 100 3.96 13.72 -13.53
C GLY A 100 4.77 14.53 -14.56
N ASN A 101 5.37 15.66 -14.15
CA ASN A 101 6.22 16.47 -15.04
C ASN A 101 7.67 15.94 -15.18
N GLY A 102 8.02 14.83 -14.54
CA GLY A 102 9.36 14.23 -14.62
C GLY A 102 10.49 15.02 -13.95
N CYS A 103 10.19 16.12 -13.28
CA CYS A 103 11.18 16.96 -12.62
C CYS A 103 11.46 16.48 -11.18
N VAL A 104 12.68 16.80 -10.71
CA VAL A 104 13.09 16.53 -9.32
C VAL A 104 12.54 17.63 -8.41
N PHE A 105 12.17 17.22 -7.19
CA PHE A 105 11.75 18.15 -6.14
C PHE A 105 12.75 19.33 -5.97
N PRO A 106 12.28 20.59 -5.80
CA PRO A 106 10.87 20.99 -5.62
C PRO A 106 10.11 21.28 -6.93
N ALA A 107 10.74 21.16 -8.10
CA ALA A 107 10.12 21.45 -9.39
C ALA A 107 9.14 20.36 -9.87
N GLY A 108 9.21 19.16 -9.29
CA GLY A 108 8.34 18.03 -9.58
C GLY A 108 8.37 16.92 -8.53
N PRO A 109 7.74 15.78 -8.80
CA PRO A 109 7.51 14.74 -7.79
C PRO A 109 8.71 13.82 -7.57
N LEU A 110 9.74 13.84 -8.42
CA LEU A 110 10.85 12.91 -8.31
C LEU A 110 11.77 13.29 -7.13
N ARG A 111 12.19 12.30 -6.36
CA ARG A 111 13.17 12.49 -5.26
C ARG A 111 14.62 12.50 -5.73
N ALA A 112 14.89 12.00 -6.95
CA ALA A 112 16.21 11.99 -7.58
C ALA A 112 16.06 11.99 -9.12
N PRO A 113 17.13 12.30 -9.90
CA PRO A 113 17.08 12.22 -11.35
C PRO A 113 16.62 10.84 -11.84
N LEU A 114 15.74 10.80 -12.84
CA LEU A 114 15.13 9.57 -13.34
C LEU A 114 16.16 8.51 -13.73
N ALA A 115 17.21 8.89 -14.45
CA ALA A 115 18.27 7.98 -14.90
C ALA A 115 18.94 7.25 -13.71
N VAL A 116 19.15 7.95 -12.59
CA VAL A 116 19.71 7.37 -11.35
C VAL A 116 18.74 6.38 -10.73
N GLN A 117 17.45 6.71 -10.73
CA GLN A 117 16.42 5.82 -10.18
C GLN A 117 16.26 4.55 -11.04
N ILE A 118 16.20 4.69 -12.38
CA ILE A 118 16.14 3.53 -13.29
C ILE A 118 17.38 2.65 -13.11
N ALA A 119 18.57 3.25 -12.94
CA ALA A 119 19.82 2.49 -12.75
C ALA A 119 19.80 1.57 -11.52
N ARG A 120 19.00 1.89 -10.50
CA ARG A 120 18.87 1.13 -9.24
C ARG A 120 17.60 0.26 -9.18
N THR A 121 16.75 0.33 -10.21
CA THR A 121 15.50 -0.42 -10.27
C THR A 121 15.76 -1.81 -10.83
N ASN A 122 15.44 -2.85 -10.06
CA ASN A 122 15.55 -4.24 -10.49
C ASN A 122 14.22 -4.76 -11.05
N ALA A 123 13.11 -4.27 -10.52
CA ALA A 123 11.77 -4.57 -11.03
C ALA A 123 10.87 -3.32 -10.95
N LEU A 124 10.00 -3.17 -11.94
CA LEU A 124 8.97 -2.15 -12.02
C LEU A 124 7.61 -2.81 -12.06
N VAL A 125 6.71 -2.40 -11.18
CA VAL A 125 5.30 -2.78 -11.22
C VAL A 125 4.49 -1.60 -11.72
N VAL A 126 3.82 -1.76 -12.86
CA VAL A 126 2.96 -0.75 -13.47
C VAL A 126 1.52 -1.09 -13.13
N ILE A 127 0.84 -0.22 -12.37
CA ILE A 127 -0.52 -0.47 -11.87
C ILE A 127 -1.57 0.25 -12.71
N GLY A 128 -2.57 -0.49 -13.14
CA GLY A 128 -3.73 0.03 -13.86
C GLY A 128 -3.48 0.20 -15.36
N GLU A 129 -4.42 0.91 -16.00
CA GLU A 129 -4.40 1.15 -17.44
C GLU A 129 -3.82 2.53 -17.76
N GLY A 130 -3.11 2.63 -18.87
CA GLY A 130 -2.49 3.87 -19.36
C GLY A 130 -1.10 3.63 -19.93
N ASN A 131 -0.52 4.70 -20.46
CA ASN A 131 0.78 4.67 -21.14
C ASN A 131 1.82 5.64 -20.53
N ALA A 132 1.44 6.37 -19.48
CA ALA A 132 2.34 7.39 -18.89
C ALA A 132 3.59 6.78 -18.21
N ALA A 133 3.62 5.48 -17.96
CA ALA A 133 4.75 4.75 -17.41
C ALA A 133 5.62 4.05 -18.49
N ASN A 134 5.26 4.12 -19.79
CA ASN A 134 5.90 3.31 -20.83
C ASN A 134 7.39 3.64 -21.01
N ASP A 135 7.79 4.90 -20.98
CA ASP A 135 9.19 5.31 -21.13
C ASP A 135 10.05 4.78 -19.97
N VAL A 136 9.50 4.81 -18.75
CA VAL A 136 10.17 4.25 -17.57
C VAL A 136 10.29 2.75 -17.70
N ALA A 137 9.22 2.08 -18.10
CA ALA A 137 9.20 0.63 -18.30
C ALA A 137 10.25 0.22 -19.36
N GLN A 138 10.31 0.94 -20.48
CA GLN A 138 11.32 0.70 -21.50
C GLN A 138 12.75 0.90 -20.96
N GLY A 139 12.98 1.96 -20.19
CA GLY A 139 14.28 2.22 -19.56
C GLY A 139 14.71 1.12 -18.60
N VAL A 140 13.78 0.54 -17.85
CA VAL A 140 14.04 -0.60 -16.94
C VAL A 140 14.35 -1.86 -17.74
N VAL A 141 13.56 -2.18 -18.78
CA VAL A 141 13.81 -3.35 -19.65
C VAL A 141 15.17 -3.27 -20.35
N GLN A 142 15.55 -2.11 -20.89
CA GLN A 142 16.85 -1.92 -21.55
C GLN A 142 18.05 -2.19 -20.63
N ARG A 143 17.86 -2.13 -19.33
CA ARG A 143 18.87 -2.45 -18.32
C ARG A 143 18.75 -3.88 -17.74
N GLY A 144 17.89 -4.70 -18.34
CA GLY A 144 17.65 -6.07 -17.89
C GLY A 144 16.79 -6.18 -16.61
N GLY A 145 16.07 -5.11 -16.24
CA GLY A 145 15.10 -5.15 -15.15
C GLY A 145 13.79 -5.78 -15.57
N LEU A 146 13.07 -6.33 -14.60
CA LEU A 146 11.75 -6.92 -14.79
C LEU A 146 10.67 -5.83 -14.83
N VAL A 147 9.73 -5.93 -15.76
CA VAL A 147 8.53 -5.07 -15.79
C VAL A 147 7.29 -5.95 -15.67
N LEU A 148 6.47 -5.68 -14.67
CA LEU A 148 5.24 -6.39 -14.37
C LEU A 148 4.05 -5.44 -14.50
N ARG A 149 2.96 -5.94 -15.06
CA ARG A 149 1.67 -5.27 -15.04
C ARG A 149 0.84 -5.78 -13.88
N ALA A 150 0.08 -4.88 -13.26
CA ALA A 150 -0.76 -5.21 -12.13
C ALA A 150 -2.05 -4.36 -12.11
N ALA A 151 -3.07 -4.86 -11.46
CA ALA A 151 -4.31 -4.13 -11.23
C ALA A 151 -4.81 -4.34 -9.80
N PHE A 152 -5.47 -3.34 -9.24
CA PHE A 152 -6.24 -3.53 -8.02
C PHE A 152 -7.55 -4.23 -8.36
N VAL A 153 -7.79 -5.36 -7.69
CA VAL A 153 -9.02 -6.16 -7.84
C VAL A 153 -9.74 -6.14 -6.51
N PRO A 154 -10.98 -5.65 -6.48
CA PRO A 154 -11.80 -5.71 -5.30
C PRO A 154 -12.09 -7.14 -4.85
N ASP A 155 -12.35 -7.30 -3.56
CA ASP A 155 -12.79 -8.55 -2.97
C ASP A 155 -14.19 -8.92 -3.51
N GLU A 156 -14.28 -10.04 -4.26
CA GLU A 156 -15.53 -10.44 -4.93
C GLU A 156 -16.68 -10.73 -3.95
N PRO A 157 -16.50 -11.37 -2.80
CA PRO A 157 -17.53 -11.48 -1.77
C PRO A 157 -18.13 -10.14 -1.35
N VAL A 158 -17.31 -9.11 -1.17
CA VAL A 158 -17.77 -7.77 -0.81
C VAL A 158 -18.50 -7.12 -1.98
N VAL A 159 -17.98 -7.25 -3.20
CA VAL A 159 -18.65 -6.77 -4.42
C VAL A 159 -20.02 -7.42 -4.57
N ALA A 160 -20.10 -8.75 -4.45
CA ALA A 160 -21.36 -9.48 -4.57
C ALA A 160 -22.38 -9.05 -3.51
N ARG A 161 -21.94 -8.79 -2.28
CA ARG A 161 -22.78 -8.29 -1.19
C ARG A 161 -23.34 -6.88 -1.50
N LEU A 162 -22.54 -6.01 -2.14
CA LEU A 162 -22.93 -4.61 -2.42
C LEU A 162 -23.72 -4.45 -3.72
N ARG A 163 -23.69 -5.42 -4.63
CA ARG A 163 -24.49 -5.38 -5.86
C ARG A 163 -25.98 -5.27 -5.54
N GLY A 164 -26.65 -4.36 -6.22
CA GLY A 164 -28.08 -4.07 -5.99
C GLY A 164 -28.37 -3.22 -4.75
N GLN A 165 -27.35 -2.85 -4.00
CA GLN A 165 -27.48 -1.87 -2.91
C GLN A 165 -27.10 -0.47 -3.41
N ARG A 166 -27.80 0.52 -2.86
CA ARG A 166 -27.43 1.94 -3.01
C ARG A 166 -26.48 2.31 -1.89
N VAL A 167 -25.30 2.87 -2.26
CA VAL A 167 -24.29 3.16 -1.25
C VAL A 167 -24.01 4.65 -1.11
N LEU A 168 -23.67 5.07 0.11
CA LEU A 168 -22.92 6.27 0.40
C LEU A 168 -21.46 5.88 0.54
N ALA A 169 -20.65 6.24 -0.45
CA ALA A 169 -19.22 5.97 -0.45
C ALA A 169 -18.45 7.16 0.12
N PHE A 170 -17.53 6.92 1.04
CA PHE A 170 -16.67 7.98 1.57
C PHE A 170 -15.22 7.53 1.66
N ALA A 171 -14.27 8.47 1.50
CA ALA A 171 -12.85 8.16 1.56
C ALA A 171 -12.00 9.39 1.92
N GLY A 172 -11.00 9.17 2.80
CA GLY A 172 -9.95 10.10 3.19
C GLY A 172 -8.56 9.59 2.74
N ILE A 173 -8.42 9.32 1.45
CA ILE A 173 -7.20 8.85 0.79
C ILE A 173 -6.78 9.82 -0.31
N GLY A 174 -5.54 9.70 -0.81
CA GLY A 174 -4.99 10.59 -1.84
C GLY A 174 -5.71 10.57 -3.19
N ASP A 175 -6.56 9.56 -3.48
CA ASP A 175 -7.37 9.48 -4.70
C ASP A 175 -8.77 8.89 -4.44
N PRO A 176 -9.66 9.66 -3.80
CA PRO A 176 -11.02 9.21 -3.53
C PRO A 176 -11.84 9.02 -4.82
N VAL A 177 -11.55 9.78 -5.87
CA VAL A 177 -12.27 9.69 -7.16
C VAL A 177 -12.08 8.31 -7.78
N ARG A 178 -10.85 7.76 -7.71
CA ARG A 178 -10.56 6.41 -8.18
C ARG A 178 -11.34 5.35 -7.39
N PHE A 179 -11.44 5.50 -6.08
CA PHE A 179 -12.23 4.61 -5.24
C PHE A 179 -13.71 4.59 -5.67
N PHE A 180 -14.32 5.77 -5.85
CA PHE A 180 -15.71 5.86 -6.30
C PHE A 180 -15.92 5.31 -7.72
N ALA A 181 -14.96 5.53 -8.61
CA ALA A 181 -14.98 4.95 -9.96
C ALA A 181 -14.87 3.42 -9.92
N THR A 182 -14.05 2.87 -9.03
CA THR A 182 -13.91 1.42 -8.85
C THR A 182 -15.22 0.78 -8.40
N LEU A 183 -15.93 1.37 -7.44
CA LEU A 183 -17.25 0.88 -7.02
C LEU A 183 -18.22 0.82 -8.21
N ARG A 184 -18.33 1.90 -9.00
CA ARG A 184 -19.22 1.98 -10.17
C ARG A 184 -18.84 0.96 -11.25
N ALA A 185 -17.55 0.79 -11.53
CA ALA A 185 -17.07 -0.17 -12.52
C ALA A 185 -17.43 -1.63 -12.16
N HIS A 186 -17.67 -1.92 -10.87
CA HIS A 186 -18.11 -3.24 -10.41
C HIS A 186 -19.64 -3.34 -10.19
N GLY A 187 -20.39 -2.39 -10.75
CA GLY A 187 -21.86 -2.43 -10.74
C GLY A 187 -22.50 -2.03 -9.40
N ILE A 188 -21.76 -1.30 -8.55
CA ILE A 188 -22.29 -0.79 -7.28
C ILE A 188 -22.86 0.62 -7.51
N GLU A 189 -24.11 0.86 -7.09
CA GLU A 189 -24.77 2.15 -7.24
C GLU A 189 -24.30 3.13 -6.17
N VAL A 190 -23.36 4.02 -6.52
CA VAL A 190 -22.88 5.10 -5.65
C VAL A 190 -23.88 6.26 -5.70
N ALA A 191 -24.91 6.22 -4.83
CA ALA A 191 -25.98 7.23 -4.75
C ALA A 191 -25.49 8.53 -4.10
N SER A 192 -24.57 8.47 -3.16
CA SER A 192 -23.89 9.63 -2.58
C SER A 192 -22.40 9.34 -2.37
N GLN A 193 -21.57 10.38 -2.44
CA GLN A 193 -20.14 10.28 -2.21
C GLN A 193 -19.62 11.46 -1.38
N ARG A 194 -18.65 11.16 -0.48
CA ARG A 194 -17.96 12.16 0.35
C ARG A 194 -16.46 11.95 0.28
N ALA A 195 -15.75 12.95 -0.23
CA ALA A 195 -14.28 12.97 -0.21
C ALA A 195 -13.79 13.80 0.98
N PHE A 196 -12.89 13.24 1.74
CA PHE A 196 -12.16 13.92 2.82
C PHE A 196 -10.72 14.16 2.39
N ALA A 197 -9.99 14.98 3.13
CA ALA A 197 -8.56 15.16 2.91
C ALA A 197 -7.80 13.84 3.11
N ASP A 198 -6.67 13.69 2.42
CA ASP A 198 -5.83 12.51 2.62
C ASP A 198 -5.38 12.42 4.10
N HIS A 199 -5.41 11.21 4.65
CA HIS A 199 -5.16 10.93 6.06
C HIS A 199 -6.11 11.66 7.04
N HIS A 200 -7.35 11.97 6.62
CA HIS A 200 -8.34 12.65 7.47
C HIS A 200 -8.53 11.92 8.81
N PRO A 201 -8.38 12.60 9.95
CA PRO A 201 -8.65 12.03 11.26
C PRO A 201 -10.17 12.06 11.53
N PHE A 202 -10.87 11.00 11.14
CA PHE A 202 -12.33 10.92 11.32
C PHE A 202 -12.72 11.20 12.78
N THR A 203 -13.75 12.02 12.95
CA THR A 203 -14.37 12.35 14.24
C THR A 203 -15.73 11.65 14.39
N SER A 204 -16.26 11.62 15.62
CA SER A 204 -17.63 11.11 15.84
C SER A 204 -18.65 11.92 15.05
N ASP A 205 -18.48 13.24 14.98
CA ASP A 205 -19.40 14.12 14.23
C ASP A 205 -19.39 13.80 12.72
N ASP A 206 -18.21 13.48 12.15
CA ASP A 206 -18.10 13.07 10.74
C ASP A 206 -18.90 11.77 10.51
N ILE A 207 -18.68 10.76 11.34
CA ILE A 207 -19.34 9.46 11.17
C ILE A 207 -20.84 9.56 11.45
N ASP A 208 -21.26 10.33 12.45
CA ASP A 208 -22.67 10.57 12.72
C ASP A 208 -23.38 11.32 11.58
N ALA A 209 -22.70 12.27 10.94
CA ALA A 209 -23.23 12.96 9.77
C ALA A 209 -23.42 11.99 8.58
N LEU A 210 -22.42 11.15 8.31
CA LEU A 210 -22.49 10.11 7.28
C LEU A 210 -23.60 9.09 7.58
N ALA A 211 -23.73 8.66 8.84
CA ALA A 211 -24.74 7.70 9.26
C ALA A 211 -26.16 8.27 9.11
N ARG A 212 -26.37 9.52 9.51
CA ARG A 212 -27.68 10.21 9.31
C ARG A 212 -28.04 10.33 7.84
N GLU A 213 -27.08 10.72 6.98
CA GLU A 213 -27.30 10.79 5.53
C GLU A 213 -27.64 9.42 4.95
N ALA A 214 -26.89 8.40 5.33
CA ALA A 214 -27.13 7.03 4.87
C ALA A 214 -28.49 6.53 5.30
N GLN A 215 -28.89 6.74 6.55
CA GLN A 215 -30.20 6.36 7.08
C GLN A 215 -31.34 7.07 6.34
N ALA A 216 -31.24 8.38 6.13
CA ALA A 216 -32.26 9.17 5.43
C ALA A 216 -32.43 8.73 3.97
N GLY A 217 -31.34 8.30 3.31
CA GLY A 217 -31.34 7.84 1.92
C GLY A 217 -31.58 6.34 1.72
N GLY A 218 -31.64 5.56 2.80
CA GLY A 218 -31.63 4.09 2.72
C GLY A 218 -30.36 3.55 2.06
N LEU A 219 -29.18 4.12 2.42
CA LEU A 219 -27.89 3.83 1.81
C LEU A 219 -27.02 2.98 2.74
N THR A 220 -26.21 2.13 2.15
CA THR A 220 -25.14 1.40 2.88
C THR A 220 -23.88 2.27 2.90
N LEU A 221 -23.27 2.45 4.08
CA LEU A 221 -21.99 3.15 4.22
C LEU A 221 -20.85 2.25 3.73
N VAL A 222 -20.04 2.77 2.80
CA VAL A 222 -18.89 2.04 2.23
C VAL A 222 -17.65 2.93 2.24
N THR A 223 -16.53 2.39 2.71
CA THR A 223 -15.25 3.11 2.71
C THR A 223 -14.08 2.21 2.31
N THR A 224 -12.89 2.78 2.15
CA THR A 224 -11.67 2.04 1.86
C THR A 224 -11.20 1.22 3.07
N GLU A 225 -10.42 0.18 2.85
CA GLU A 225 -9.81 -0.61 3.93
C GLU A 225 -8.92 0.25 4.85
N LYS A 226 -8.20 1.23 4.26
CA LYS A 226 -7.34 2.16 5.00
C LYS A 226 -8.15 3.06 5.95
N ASP A 227 -9.24 3.63 5.46
CA ASP A 227 -10.10 4.49 6.28
C ASP A 227 -10.87 3.68 7.32
N PHE A 228 -11.36 2.49 6.95
CA PHE A 228 -12.00 1.57 7.88
C PHE A 228 -11.07 1.20 9.04
N ALA A 229 -9.80 0.90 8.75
CA ALA A 229 -8.81 0.59 9.78
C ALA A 229 -8.56 1.75 10.74
N ARG A 230 -8.63 3.01 10.26
CA ARG A 230 -8.53 4.21 11.12
C ARG A 230 -9.73 4.35 12.04
N ILE A 231 -10.94 4.12 11.49
CA ILE A 231 -12.20 4.21 12.26
C ILE A 231 -12.25 3.10 13.31
N GLU A 232 -12.00 1.86 12.92
CA GLU A 232 -12.00 0.70 13.83
C GLU A 232 -10.91 0.80 14.91
N GLY A 233 -9.74 1.32 14.54
CA GLY A 233 -8.60 1.51 15.45
C GLY A 233 -8.76 2.67 16.44
N ASN A 234 -9.77 3.53 16.28
CA ASN A 234 -10.08 4.62 17.18
C ASN A 234 -11.16 4.17 18.20
N PRO A 235 -10.84 4.07 19.51
CA PRO A 235 -11.79 3.61 20.52
C PRO A 235 -13.11 4.40 20.55
N ALA A 236 -13.06 5.71 20.23
CA ALA A 236 -14.26 6.56 20.19
C ALA A 236 -15.16 6.26 18.98
N LEU A 237 -14.64 5.63 17.93
CA LEU A 237 -15.35 5.35 16.68
C LEU A 237 -15.64 3.87 16.46
N ALA A 238 -15.01 2.98 17.21
CA ALA A 238 -15.07 1.53 16.99
C ALA A 238 -16.52 0.97 16.95
N ALA A 239 -17.43 1.56 17.75
CA ALA A 239 -18.84 1.17 17.74
C ALA A 239 -19.53 1.49 16.39
N HIS A 240 -19.10 2.53 15.68
CA HIS A 240 -19.64 2.91 14.39
C HIS A 240 -19.13 2.03 13.24
N ALA A 241 -17.97 1.40 13.42
CA ALA A 241 -17.37 0.51 12.40
C ALA A 241 -18.33 -0.63 12.01
N MET A 242 -19.19 -1.10 12.92
CA MET A 242 -20.18 -2.16 12.65
C MET A 242 -21.21 -1.79 11.57
N GLN A 243 -21.42 -0.50 11.31
CA GLN A 243 -22.38 0.02 10.30
C GLN A 243 -21.70 0.33 8.97
N ILE A 244 -20.39 0.21 8.89
CA ILE A 244 -19.59 0.58 7.74
C ILE A 244 -19.06 -0.68 7.04
N VAL A 245 -19.21 -0.75 5.72
CA VAL A 245 -18.64 -1.81 4.92
C VAL A 245 -17.26 -1.38 4.43
N SER A 246 -16.23 -2.10 4.81
CA SER A 246 -14.90 -1.99 4.21
C SER A 246 -14.92 -2.57 2.81
N PHE A 247 -14.26 -1.90 1.86
CA PHE A 247 -14.10 -2.34 0.48
C PHE A 247 -12.63 -2.66 0.20
N PRO A 248 -12.17 -3.88 0.56
CA PRO A 248 -10.80 -4.29 0.36
C PRO A 248 -10.48 -4.50 -1.12
N VAL A 249 -9.23 -4.19 -1.46
CA VAL A 249 -8.69 -4.46 -2.79
C VAL A 249 -7.36 -5.20 -2.66
N THR A 250 -7.12 -6.15 -3.56
CA THR A 250 -5.85 -6.86 -3.66
C THR A 250 -5.11 -6.47 -4.94
N LEU A 251 -3.79 -6.45 -4.89
CA LEU A 251 -2.97 -6.26 -6.07
C LEU A 251 -2.83 -7.60 -6.79
N ARG A 252 -3.41 -7.72 -7.98
CA ARG A 252 -3.21 -8.85 -8.87
C ARG A 252 -2.13 -8.50 -9.90
N ILE A 253 -1.10 -9.30 -9.96
CA ILE A 253 0.00 -9.21 -10.92
C ILE A 253 -0.33 -10.14 -12.08
N GLU A 254 -0.17 -9.68 -13.34
CA GLU A 254 -0.53 -10.47 -14.52
C GLU A 254 0.38 -11.70 -14.68
N ASP A 255 1.68 -11.52 -14.44
CA ASP A 255 2.67 -12.60 -14.49
C ASP A 255 3.30 -12.84 -13.12
N GLU A 256 2.60 -13.59 -12.30
CA GLU A 256 3.07 -13.99 -10.97
C GLU A 256 4.28 -14.93 -11.04
N GLY A 257 4.38 -15.75 -12.10
CA GLY A 257 5.53 -16.63 -12.31
C GLY A 257 6.82 -15.85 -12.52
N ALA A 258 6.79 -14.79 -13.34
CA ALA A 258 7.94 -13.92 -13.53
C ALA A 258 8.37 -13.21 -12.23
N LEU A 259 7.41 -12.80 -11.38
CA LEU A 259 7.74 -12.22 -10.07
C LEU A 259 8.36 -13.27 -9.14
N GLU A 260 7.83 -14.49 -9.11
CA GLU A 260 8.34 -15.59 -8.31
C GLU A 260 9.78 -15.95 -8.70
N ASP A 261 10.05 -16.09 -10.00
CA ASP A 261 11.39 -16.38 -10.52
C ASP A 261 12.38 -15.25 -10.23
N PHE A 262 11.93 -13.99 -10.34
CA PHE A 262 12.73 -12.83 -9.94
C PHE A 262 13.11 -12.90 -8.46
N LEU A 263 12.17 -13.18 -7.57
CA LEU A 263 12.44 -13.27 -6.13
C LEU A 263 13.39 -14.43 -5.81
N LYS A 264 13.19 -15.60 -6.42
CA LYS A 264 14.10 -16.76 -6.26
C LYS A 264 15.54 -16.43 -6.70
N ASP A 265 15.69 -15.74 -7.83
CA ASP A 265 17.01 -15.34 -8.32
C ASP A 265 17.69 -14.36 -7.35
N ARG A 266 16.94 -13.35 -6.84
CA ARG A 266 17.47 -12.38 -5.88
C ARG A 266 17.85 -13.02 -4.56
N LEU A 267 17.02 -13.90 -4.01
CA LEU A 267 17.32 -14.65 -2.79
C LEU A 267 18.57 -15.52 -2.95
N ARG A 268 18.71 -16.19 -4.09
CA ARG A 268 19.89 -17.00 -4.39
C ARG A 268 21.16 -16.16 -4.43
N ARG A 269 21.17 -15.03 -5.14
CA ARG A 269 22.34 -14.12 -5.24
C ARG A 269 22.70 -13.56 -3.87
N ALA A 270 21.74 -13.04 -3.13
CA ALA A 270 21.96 -12.49 -1.78
C ALA A 270 22.61 -13.50 -0.82
N ARG A 271 22.32 -14.80 -0.99
CA ARG A 271 22.93 -15.86 -0.18
C ARG A 271 24.34 -16.23 -0.65
N GLN A 272 24.63 -16.12 -1.93
CA GLN A 272 25.97 -16.36 -2.49
C GLN A 272 26.95 -15.23 -2.12
N ASP A 273 26.50 -13.97 -2.14
CA ASP A 273 27.31 -12.80 -1.84
C ASP A 273 27.69 -12.70 -0.34
N ARG A 274 27.05 -13.49 0.53
CA ARG A 274 27.31 -13.55 1.98
C ARG A 274 28.16 -14.76 2.42
N GLN A 275 28.51 -15.64 1.50
CA GLN A 275 29.43 -16.76 1.72
C GLN A 275 30.87 -16.40 1.33
#